data_25b10d05a9daf9267dad590c3ba187a1
#
_entry.id   25b10d05a9daf9267dad590c3ba187a1
#
_cell.length_a   1.000
_cell.length_b   1.000
_cell.length_c   1.000
_cell.angle_alpha   90.00
_cell.angle_beta   90.00
_cell.angle_gamma   90.00
#
_symmetry.space_group_name_H-M   'P 1'
#
loop_
_entity.id
_entity.type
_entity.pdbx_description
1 polymer ?
#
loop_
_entity_poly.entity_id
_entity_poly.type
_entity_poly.pdbx_seq_one_letter_code
_entity_poly.pdbx_strand_id
1 'polypeptide(L)'
;MLPSALDTYARKAELLAAWLLGKQAATASPVRRSIATYLHAAGIQSGYTFFAPNIPGYHKLNLELYYQDGHVEYDSPHVSGKAAALRLDSLLDRLADNRYEPLREVVVKMLALSVWRERPDVKKIRATFGSVSPPSISDFEQGKGESFQPMFSYDFSLREEEKQ
;
A
#
# COMPACT_ATOMS: atom_id res chain seq x y z
N MET A 1 0.83 -9.90 45.56
CA MET A 1 0.65 -11.22 44.89
C MET A 1 -0.78 -11.32 44.46
N LEU A 2 -1.07 -11.22 43.18
CA LEU A 2 -2.42 -11.47 42.63
C LEU A 2 -2.72 -12.97 42.73
N PRO A 3 -3.94 -13.38 43.04
CA PRO A 3 -4.29 -14.79 43.18
C PRO A 3 -4.08 -15.53 41.84
N SER A 4 -3.50 -16.73 41.89
CA SER A 4 -3.21 -17.61 40.75
C SER A 4 -4.39 -17.91 39.85
N ALA A 5 -5.62 -17.69 40.31
CA ALA A 5 -6.85 -17.82 39.54
C ALA A 5 -6.97 -16.71 38.46
N LEU A 6 -6.61 -15.47 38.74
CA LEU A 6 -6.69 -14.37 37.77
C LEU A 6 -5.70 -14.54 36.60
N ASP A 7 -4.50 -15.05 36.86
CA ASP A 7 -3.52 -15.40 35.81
C ASP A 7 -4.05 -16.49 34.87
N THR A 8 -4.79 -17.44 35.41
CA THR A 8 -5.40 -18.51 34.60
C THR A 8 -6.53 -18.00 33.71
N TYR A 9 -7.33 -17.05 34.18
CA TYR A 9 -8.39 -16.42 33.39
C TYR A 9 -7.80 -15.46 32.34
N ALA A 10 -6.77 -14.71 32.67
CA ALA A 10 -6.07 -13.84 31.72
C ALA A 10 -5.47 -14.65 30.57
N ARG A 11 -4.77 -15.75 30.84
CA ARG A 11 -4.23 -16.66 29.83
C ARG A 11 -5.32 -17.30 28.96
N LYS A 12 -6.45 -17.69 29.55
CA LYS A 12 -7.58 -18.23 28.79
C LYS A 12 -8.22 -17.17 27.88
N ALA A 13 -8.33 -15.92 28.35
CA ALA A 13 -8.83 -14.80 27.56
C ALA A 13 -7.88 -14.46 26.41
N GLU A 14 -6.57 -14.46 26.63
CA GLU A 14 -5.56 -14.29 25.59
C GLU A 14 -5.59 -15.39 24.54
N LEU A 15 -5.73 -16.66 24.95
CA LEU A 15 -5.86 -17.80 24.05
C LEU A 15 -7.16 -17.74 23.24
N LEU A 16 -8.27 -17.31 23.84
CA LEU A 16 -9.54 -17.10 23.15
C LEU A 16 -9.46 -15.93 22.15
N ALA A 17 -8.80 -14.84 22.54
CA ALA A 17 -8.57 -13.70 21.67
C ALA A 17 -7.64 -14.06 20.51
N ALA A 18 -6.55 -14.76 20.78
CA ALA A 18 -5.63 -15.27 19.74
C ALA A 18 -6.33 -16.28 18.82
N TRP A 19 -7.23 -17.09 19.35
CA TRP A 19 -8.02 -18.02 18.57
C TRP A 19 -9.07 -17.30 17.70
N LEU A 20 -9.76 -16.30 18.21
CA LEU A 20 -10.72 -15.46 17.47
C LEU A 20 -10.04 -14.65 16.37
N LEU A 21 -8.84 -14.10 16.65
CA LEU A 21 -8.05 -13.30 15.71
C LEU A 21 -7.25 -14.14 14.70
N GLY A 22 -7.36 -15.46 14.72
CA GLY A 22 -6.75 -16.32 13.71
C GLY A 22 -5.24 -16.49 13.77
N LYS A 23 -4.57 -15.98 14.84
CA LYS A 23 -3.11 -16.00 14.96
C LYS A 23 -2.47 -17.34 15.28
N GLN A 24 -3.23 -18.31 15.76
CA GLN A 24 -2.71 -19.67 16.04
C GLN A 24 -3.81 -20.71 15.88
N ALA A 25 -3.81 -21.46 14.83
CA ALA A 25 -4.24 -22.84 14.70
C ALA A 25 -4.69 -23.24 13.31
N ALA A 26 -4.48 -24.51 13.01
CA ALA A 26 -4.75 -25.18 11.76
C ALA A 26 -6.13 -24.87 11.15
N THR A 27 -6.14 -24.77 9.83
CA THR A 27 -7.15 -24.34 8.88
C THR A 27 -8.44 -25.19 8.79
N ALA A 28 -8.86 -25.87 9.84
CA ALA A 28 -9.84 -26.95 9.74
C ALA A 28 -11.30 -26.60 10.07
N SER A 29 -11.62 -25.39 10.57
CA SER A 29 -13.00 -25.04 10.93
C SER A 29 -13.69 -24.16 9.89
N PRO A 30 -14.89 -24.53 9.36
CA PRO A 30 -15.63 -23.75 8.38
C PRO A 30 -16.03 -22.35 8.92
N VAL A 31 -16.33 -22.24 10.21
CA VAL A 31 -16.65 -20.97 10.87
C VAL A 31 -15.45 -20.02 10.82
N ARG A 32 -14.24 -20.51 11.03
CA ARG A 32 -13.00 -19.76 10.95
C ARG A 32 -12.73 -19.25 9.55
N ARG A 33 -12.98 -20.09 8.55
CA ARG A 33 -12.83 -19.71 7.15
C ARG A 33 -13.78 -18.58 6.78
N SER A 34 -15.03 -18.62 7.24
CA SER A 34 -16.00 -17.55 7.03
C SER A 34 -15.60 -16.25 7.72
N ILE A 35 -15.10 -16.30 8.96
CA ILE A 35 -14.62 -15.13 9.69
C ILE A 35 -13.37 -14.57 9.00
N ALA A 36 -12.41 -15.40 8.61
CA ALA A 36 -11.22 -14.97 7.89
C ALA A 36 -11.57 -14.32 6.54
N THR A 37 -12.52 -14.90 5.80
CA THR A 37 -13.03 -14.34 4.55
C THR A 37 -13.70 -12.99 4.77
N TYR A 38 -14.52 -12.88 5.82
CA TYR A 38 -15.16 -11.62 6.18
C TYR A 38 -14.14 -10.53 6.57
N LEU A 39 -13.18 -10.86 7.44
CA LEU A 39 -12.11 -9.93 7.85
C LEU A 39 -11.25 -9.49 6.66
N HIS A 40 -10.97 -10.42 5.74
CA HIS A 40 -10.26 -10.12 4.50
C HIS A 40 -11.07 -9.21 3.58
N ALA A 41 -12.34 -9.51 3.36
CA ALA A 41 -13.25 -8.71 2.54
C ALA A 41 -13.53 -7.32 3.15
N ALA A 42 -13.56 -7.24 4.48
CA ALA A 42 -13.74 -5.99 5.23
C ALA A 42 -12.44 -5.14 5.33
N GLY A 43 -11.29 -5.66 4.84
CA GLY A 43 -10.00 -4.99 4.95
C GLY A 43 -9.42 -4.91 6.37
N ILE A 44 -9.99 -5.67 7.32
CA ILE A 44 -9.58 -5.64 8.75
C ILE A 44 -8.38 -6.57 9.02
N GLN A 45 -7.99 -7.38 8.05
CA GLN A 45 -6.92 -8.39 8.20
C GLN A 45 -5.51 -7.79 8.20
N SER A 46 -5.36 -6.54 7.80
CA SER A 46 -4.12 -5.79 7.99
C SER A 46 -4.00 -5.48 9.48
N GLY A 47 -3.13 -6.20 10.18
CA GLY A 47 -2.92 -6.00 11.61
C GLY A 47 -2.73 -4.51 11.91
N TYR A 48 -3.58 -3.97 12.78
CA TYR A 48 -3.42 -2.62 13.28
C TYR A 48 -2.12 -2.55 14.09
N THR A 49 -1.02 -2.23 13.42
CA THR A 49 0.25 -1.88 14.05
C THR A 49 0.25 -0.38 14.40
N PHE A 50 -0.82 0.07 15.09
CA PHE A 50 -1.02 1.49 15.41
C PHE A 50 -0.24 1.98 16.62
N PHE A 51 0.69 1.20 17.14
CA PHE A 51 1.43 1.63 18.33
C PHE A 51 2.89 1.91 17.99
N ALA A 52 3.21 3.20 17.99
CA ALA A 52 4.60 3.70 18.05
C ALA A 52 5.47 2.84 19.00
N PRO A 53 6.76 2.58 18.66
CA PRO A 53 7.63 3.54 18.03
C PRO A 53 7.93 3.29 16.53
N ASN A 54 7.44 2.20 15.94
CA ASN A 54 7.75 1.89 14.55
C ASN A 54 6.50 2.08 13.69
N ILE A 55 6.32 3.29 13.15
CA ILE A 55 5.36 3.50 12.06
C ILE A 55 5.91 2.74 10.85
N PRO A 56 5.21 1.72 10.32
CA PRO A 56 5.67 1.02 9.14
C PRO A 56 5.76 2.01 7.97
N GLY A 57 6.81 1.87 7.16
CA GLY A 57 6.87 2.57 5.87
C GLY A 57 5.69 2.16 5.00
N TYR A 58 5.36 2.99 4.04
CA TYR A 58 4.32 2.72 3.05
C TYR A 58 4.88 2.84 1.64
N HIS A 59 4.13 2.35 0.65
CA HIS A 59 4.56 2.44 -0.74
C HIS A 59 3.84 3.56 -1.47
N LYS A 60 4.55 4.20 -2.38
CA LYS A 60 4.04 5.31 -3.18
C LYS A 60 4.40 5.15 -4.65
N LEU A 61 3.47 5.55 -5.51
CA LEU A 61 3.71 5.69 -6.94
C LEU A 61 3.75 7.17 -7.28
N ASN A 62 4.93 7.66 -7.67
CA ASN A 62 5.13 9.01 -8.16
C ASN A 62 5.11 9.00 -9.69
N LEU A 63 4.36 9.93 -10.27
CA LEU A 63 4.25 10.12 -11.70
C LEU A 63 4.90 11.43 -12.09
N GLU A 64 5.88 11.38 -13.00
CA GLU A 64 6.45 12.54 -13.66
C GLU A 64 5.76 12.69 -15.02
N LEU A 65 5.02 13.76 -15.19
CA LEU A 65 4.24 14.07 -16.37
C LEU A 65 5.03 15.02 -17.27
N TYR A 66 5.47 14.57 -18.43
CA TYR A 66 6.23 15.35 -19.40
C TYR A 66 5.28 15.89 -20.45
N TYR A 67 5.17 17.20 -20.54
CA TYR A 67 4.33 17.92 -21.50
C TYR A 67 5.06 18.26 -22.81
N GLN A 68 4.29 18.66 -23.84
CA GLN A 68 4.86 19.00 -25.15
C GLN A 68 5.73 20.26 -25.14
N ASP A 69 5.44 21.21 -24.26
CA ASP A 69 6.20 22.45 -24.05
C ASP A 69 7.49 22.26 -23.25
N GLY A 70 7.75 21.05 -22.79
CA GLY A 70 8.96 20.69 -22.04
C GLY A 70 8.86 20.86 -20.53
N HIS A 71 7.73 21.35 -19.99
CA HIS A 71 7.57 21.37 -18.53
C HIS A 71 7.26 19.98 -17.97
N VAL A 72 7.56 19.78 -16.69
CA VAL A 72 7.36 18.52 -15.96
C VAL A 72 6.55 18.79 -14.71
N GLU A 73 5.46 18.04 -14.54
CA GLU A 73 4.67 18.04 -13.31
C GLU A 73 4.87 16.73 -12.55
N TYR A 74 4.75 16.81 -11.23
CA TYR A 74 4.76 15.63 -10.37
C TYR A 74 3.34 15.39 -9.86
N ASP A 75 2.88 14.16 -10.00
CA ASP A 75 1.54 13.75 -9.63
C ASP A 75 1.54 12.36 -9.00
N SER A 76 0.39 11.93 -8.53
CA SER A 76 0.15 10.58 -8.02
C SER A 76 -1.23 10.10 -8.48
N PRO A 77 -1.50 8.79 -8.54
CA PRO A 77 -2.80 8.31 -8.95
C PRO A 77 -3.92 8.89 -8.09
N HIS A 78 -4.85 9.60 -8.73
CA HIS A 78 -5.99 10.20 -8.06
C HIS A 78 -7.08 9.17 -7.83
N VAL A 79 -7.61 9.14 -6.60
CA VAL A 79 -8.76 8.30 -6.24
C VAL A 79 -9.78 9.11 -5.47
N SER A 80 -11.04 8.94 -5.81
CA SER A 80 -12.15 9.61 -5.14
C SER A 80 -12.54 8.86 -3.86
N GLY A 81 -12.32 9.51 -2.71
CA GLY A 81 -12.81 9.04 -1.41
C GLY A 81 -11.85 8.13 -0.64
N LYS A 82 -12.02 8.14 0.69
CA LYS A 82 -11.15 7.44 1.65
C LYS A 82 -11.07 5.92 1.41
N ALA A 83 -12.19 5.30 1.06
CA ALA A 83 -12.22 3.85 0.83
C ALA A 83 -11.43 3.45 -0.43
N ALA A 84 -11.42 4.29 -1.48
CA ALA A 84 -10.62 4.06 -2.67
C ALA A 84 -9.13 4.29 -2.39
N ALA A 85 -8.78 5.31 -1.59
CA ALA A 85 -7.40 5.55 -1.16
C ALA A 85 -6.82 4.33 -0.41
N LEU A 86 -7.54 3.79 0.58
CA LEU A 86 -7.10 2.60 1.31
C LEU A 86 -6.92 1.37 0.40
N ARG A 87 -7.75 1.23 -0.63
CA ARG A 87 -7.59 0.13 -1.61
C ARG A 87 -6.36 0.34 -2.49
N LEU A 88 -6.10 1.59 -2.89
CA LEU A 88 -4.90 1.92 -3.64
C LEU A 88 -3.64 1.64 -2.81
N ASP A 89 -3.60 2.07 -1.55
CA ASP A 89 -2.48 1.80 -0.65
C ASP A 89 -2.24 0.29 -0.51
N SER A 90 -3.32 -0.49 -0.28
CA SER A 90 -3.23 -1.96 -0.21
C SER A 90 -2.78 -2.59 -1.54
N LEU A 91 -3.13 -2.01 -2.68
CA LEU A 91 -2.67 -2.45 -3.99
C LEU A 91 -1.17 -2.19 -4.15
N LEU A 92 -0.70 -1.00 -3.77
CA LEU A 92 0.71 -0.62 -3.83
C LEU A 92 1.56 -1.52 -2.93
N ASP A 93 1.11 -1.82 -1.70
CA ASP A 93 1.81 -2.75 -0.81
C ASP A 93 1.95 -4.16 -1.43
N ARG A 94 0.87 -4.68 -2.02
CA ARG A 94 0.92 -5.97 -2.73
C ARG A 94 1.81 -5.94 -3.96
N LEU A 95 1.90 -4.79 -4.63
CA LEU A 95 2.74 -4.60 -5.79
C LEU A 95 4.23 -4.64 -5.41
N ALA A 96 4.59 -4.10 -4.24
CA ALA A 96 5.94 -4.16 -3.68
C ALA A 96 6.41 -5.60 -3.45
N ASP A 97 5.53 -6.45 -2.90
CA ASP A 97 5.82 -7.85 -2.61
C ASP A 97 5.83 -8.73 -3.87
N ASN A 98 5.27 -8.25 -4.97
CA ASN A 98 5.13 -9.03 -6.19
C ASN A 98 6.45 -9.06 -6.97
N ARG A 99 7.00 -10.25 -7.18
CA ARG A 99 8.24 -10.45 -7.97
C ARG A 99 8.02 -10.61 -9.47
N TYR A 100 6.77 -10.76 -9.92
CA TYR A 100 6.46 -10.94 -11.33
C TYR A 100 6.38 -9.60 -12.04
N GLU A 101 7.48 -9.22 -12.69
CA GLU A 101 7.66 -7.92 -13.33
C GLU A 101 6.56 -7.55 -14.35
N PRO A 102 6.11 -8.45 -15.25
CA PRO A 102 5.07 -8.10 -16.21
C PRO A 102 3.75 -7.68 -15.55
N LEU A 103 3.39 -8.25 -14.39
CA LEU A 103 2.19 -7.85 -13.67
C LEU A 103 2.37 -6.46 -13.04
N ARG A 104 3.57 -6.18 -12.48
CA ARG A 104 3.88 -4.85 -11.94
C ARG A 104 3.76 -3.78 -13.01
N GLU A 105 4.37 -4.02 -14.18
CA GLU A 105 4.31 -3.10 -15.32
C GLU A 105 2.86 -2.83 -15.75
N VAL A 106 2.05 -3.87 -15.93
CA VAL A 106 0.64 -3.74 -16.34
C VAL A 106 -0.16 -2.92 -15.32
N VAL A 107 -0.02 -3.19 -14.02
CA VAL A 107 -0.74 -2.44 -12.98
C VAL A 107 -0.30 -0.98 -12.97
N VAL A 108 1.01 -0.70 -13.00
CA VAL A 108 1.52 0.68 -13.04
C VAL A 108 1.06 1.40 -14.31
N LYS A 109 1.07 0.72 -15.46
CA LYS A 109 0.55 1.25 -16.72
C LYS A 109 -0.93 1.61 -16.63
N MET A 110 -1.76 0.78 -16.00
CA MET A 110 -3.18 1.08 -15.80
C MET A 110 -3.38 2.34 -14.94
N LEU A 111 -2.59 2.50 -13.88
CA LEU A 111 -2.62 3.70 -13.03
C LEU A 111 -2.14 4.94 -13.79
N ALA A 112 -1.07 4.83 -14.57
CA ALA A 112 -0.59 5.91 -15.41
C ALA A 112 -1.61 6.30 -16.50
N LEU A 113 -2.28 5.33 -17.11
CA LEU A 113 -3.33 5.57 -18.10
C LEU A 113 -4.55 6.30 -17.50
N SER A 114 -4.89 6.08 -16.22
CA SER A 114 -5.97 6.82 -15.57
C SER A 114 -5.65 8.32 -15.50
N VAL A 115 -4.42 8.67 -15.14
CA VAL A 115 -3.96 10.06 -15.10
C VAL A 115 -3.88 10.66 -16.51
N TRP A 116 -3.44 9.85 -17.49
CA TRP A 116 -3.37 10.30 -18.88
C TRP A 116 -4.74 10.69 -19.47
N ARG A 117 -5.79 9.97 -19.10
CA ARG A 117 -7.17 10.31 -19.52
C ARG A 117 -7.64 11.65 -18.99
N GLU A 118 -7.16 12.06 -17.83
CA GLU A 118 -7.48 13.36 -17.21
C GLU A 118 -6.59 14.48 -17.74
N ARG A 119 -5.40 14.13 -18.30
CA ARG A 119 -4.38 15.06 -18.78
C ARG A 119 -3.92 14.67 -20.20
N PRO A 120 -4.73 14.96 -21.24
CA PRO A 120 -4.43 14.53 -22.62
C PRO A 120 -3.19 15.20 -23.24
N ASP A 121 -2.75 16.33 -22.67
CA ASP A 121 -1.59 17.09 -23.17
C ASP A 121 -0.25 16.48 -22.75
N VAL A 122 -0.26 15.45 -21.90
CA VAL A 122 0.94 14.76 -21.45
C VAL A 122 1.47 13.86 -22.56
N LYS A 123 2.72 14.05 -22.95
CA LYS A 123 3.41 13.29 -24.00
C LYS A 123 3.99 11.97 -23.49
N LYS A 124 4.55 12.02 -22.27
CA LYS A 124 5.23 10.88 -21.63
C LYS A 124 4.95 10.90 -20.14
N ILE A 125 4.78 9.73 -19.55
CA ILE A 125 4.68 9.54 -18.09
C ILE A 125 5.84 8.64 -17.66
N ARG A 126 6.63 9.10 -16.70
CA ARG A 126 7.55 8.24 -15.93
C ARG A 126 6.90 7.92 -14.61
N ALA A 127 6.68 6.65 -14.36
CA ALA A 127 6.08 6.15 -13.13
C ALA A 127 7.16 5.51 -12.27
N THR A 128 7.48 6.12 -11.13
CA THR A 128 8.49 5.64 -10.18
C THR A 128 7.79 5.14 -8.93
N PHE A 129 7.91 3.85 -8.69
CA PHE A 129 7.40 3.17 -7.50
C PHE A 129 8.50 3.06 -6.45
N GLY A 130 8.18 3.33 -5.19
CA GLY A 130 9.14 3.25 -4.11
C GLY A 130 8.51 3.15 -2.73
N SER A 131 9.35 2.89 -1.73
CA SER A 131 8.97 2.90 -0.33
C SER A 131 9.20 4.27 0.28
N VAL A 132 8.29 4.70 1.14
CA VAL A 132 8.41 5.90 1.96
C VAL A 132 8.63 5.46 3.40
N SER A 133 9.71 5.95 3.98
CA SER A 133 10.01 5.72 5.40
C SER A 133 9.81 7.02 6.17
N PRO A 134 9.00 7.02 7.23
CA PRO A 134 8.87 8.18 8.11
C PRO A 134 10.21 8.45 8.80
N PRO A 135 10.50 9.71 9.19
CA PRO A 135 11.71 10.05 9.92
C PRO A 135 11.71 9.37 11.28
N SER A 136 12.89 9.04 11.80
CA SER A 136 13.03 8.69 13.21
C SER A 136 12.69 9.89 14.09
N ILE A 137 12.44 9.68 15.38
CA ILE A 137 12.15 10.78 16.32
C ILE A 137 13.30 11.81 16.30
N SER A 138 14.55 11.35 16.29
CA SER A 138 15.72 12.23 16.25
C SER A 138 15.86 12.97 14.92
N ASP A 139 15.48 12.36 13.82
CA ASP A 139 15.49 13.03 12.50
C ASP A 139 14.38 14.07 12.40
N PHE A 140 13.19 13.76 12.94
CA PHE A 140 12.08 14.70 13.00
C PHE A 140 12.42 15.94 13.85
N GLU A 141 13.05 15.75 15.00
CA GLU A 141 13.54 16.85 15.84
C GLU A 141 14.60 17.73 15.14
N GLN A 142 15.34 17.16 14.18
CA GLN A 142 16.28 17.87 13.32
C GLN A 142 15.62 18.50 12.08
N GLY A 143 14.28 18.40 11.95
CA GLY A 143 13.54 18.95 10.82
C GLY A 143 13.65 18.12 9.54
N LYS A 144 14.13 16.87 9.59
CA LYS A 144 14.15 15.97 8.43
C LYS A 144 12.76 15.43 8.18
N GLY A 145 12.36 15.38 6.91
CA GLY A 145 11.09 14.83 6.46
C GLY A 145 11.17 13.32 6.17
N GLU A 146 10.11 12.82 5.55
CA GLU A 146 10.04 11.45 5.04
C GLU A 146 11.11 11.21 3.97
N SER A 147 11.65 9.99 3.91
CA SER A 147 12.58 9.58 2.87
C SER A 147 11.88 8.67 1.86
N PHE A 148 12.04 8.98 0.57
CA PHE A 148 11.56 8.15 -0.53
C PHE A 148 12.71 7.35 -1.12
N GLN A 149 12.56 6.02 -1.18
CA GLN A 149 13.51 5.11 -1.78
C GLN A 149 12.89 4.45 -3.01
N PRO A 150 13.36 4.78 -4.23
CA PRO A 150 12.84 4.20 -5.46
C PRO A 150 13.20 2.71 -5.55
N MET A 151 12.24 1.89 -5.97
CA MET A 151 12.40 0.44 -6.16
C MET A 151 12.44 0.06 -7.64
N PHE A 152 11.52 0.59 -8.43
CA PHE A 152 11.48 0.40 -9.89
C PHE A 152 10.77 1.56 -10.59
N SER A 153 11.03 1.71 -11.88
CA SER A 153 10.47 2.79 -12.69
C SER A 153 10.11 2.29 -14.08
N TYR A 154 9.00 2.82 -14.63
CA TYR A 154 8.55 2.54 -16.00
C TYR A 154 8.30 3.84 -16.74
N ASP A 155 8.68 3.87 -18.01
CA ASP A 155 8.44 4.98 -18.92
C ASP A 155 7.32 4.60 -19.91
N PHE A 156 6.26 5.38 -19.95
CA PHE A 156 5.14 5.21 -20.87
C PHE A 156 5.06 6.41 -21.82
N SER A 157 4.99 6.18 -23.12
CA SER A 157 4.74 7.20 -24.14
C SER A 157 3.51 6.82 -24.97
N LEU A 158 2.67 7.78 -25.33
CA LEU A 158 1.64 7.56 -26.34
C LEU A 158 2.34 7.38 -27.69
N ARG A 159 2.08 6.28 -28.33
CA ARG A 159 2.40 6.12 -29.74
C ARG A 159 1.41 7.00 -30.51
N GLU A 160 1.86 8.07 -31.13
CA GLU A 160 1.07 8.71 -32.19
C GLU A 160 0.87 7.65 -33.27
N GLU A 161 -0.38 7.17 -33.43
CA GLU A 161 -0.73 6.45 -34.65
C GLU A 161 -0.60 7.46 -35.79
N GLU A 162 0.48 7.34 -36.57
CA GLU A 162 0.56 8.01 -37.87
C GLU A 162 -0.72 7.62 -38.64
N LYS A 163 -1.63 8.57 -38.75
CA LYS A 163 -2.74 8.48 -39.68
C LYS A 163 -2.15 8.45 -41.09
N GLN A 164 -2.03 7.22 -41.65
CA GLN A 164 -1.89 7.02 -43.10
C GLN A 164 -3.17 7.40 -43.80
#